data_41bbe9927e26017c8248ec23974408b6
#
_entry.id   41bbe9927e26017c8248ec23974408b6
#
_cell.length_a   1.000
_cell.length_b   1.000
_cell.length_c   1.000
_cell.angle_alpha   90.00
_cell.angle_beta   90.00
_cell.angle_gamma   90.00
#
_symmetry.space_group_name_H-M   'P 1'
#
loop_
_entity.id
_entity.type
_entity.pdbx_description
1 polymer ?
#
loop_
_entity_poly.entity_id
_entity_poly.type
_entity_poly.pdbx_seq_one_letter_code
_entity_poly.pdbx_strand_id
1 'polypeptide(L)'
;MNKNLITTAFAALLLIACTGMAGAHFTMVFPSDSEDTVWDVSPEDYIASLGETKTVYVMWGHPYEHISFDMSSAPEISVVKPDGTVEKLTPEKITVPGQHEDGTPGDFVAYRASFTVDQDGDSIVLVKYDDADENLIDYCKAVIHCGLEVWEGWDSEVAKEQTEVIPYTRPYGMEEGFVFSGNAKYKGQPLPDATVEVEKYHTLELGKEIVEAAEEKFSYDPPMVFTRQVKTNQNGDFSYTLDEPGIWFVCAAKESDTGGRTIRGVFIVPVLDSFPAKGSASSAELQKAIDEAKSAAQEAKAAAEHAASSATASPAFGAIFVAIGLFAALVITMRRK
;
A
#
# COMPACT_ATOMS: atom_id res chain seq x y z
N MET A 1 -16.53 -43.06 -32.79
CA MET A 1 -15.71 -42.11 -32.07
C MET A 1 -15.52 -42.65 -30.65
N ASN A 2 -14.29 -43.00 -30.26
CA ASN A 2 -14.02 -43.79 -29.06
C ASN A 2 -14.26 -42.90 -27.79
N LYS A 3 -15.14 -43.37 -26.88
CA LYS A 3 -15.41 -42.68 -25.61
C LYS A 3 -14.17 -42.38 -24.80
N ASN A 4 -13.14 -43.20 -24.87
CA ASN A 4 -11.87 -43.01 -24.19
C ASN A 4 -11.06 -41.82 -24.73
N LEU A 5 -11.21 -41.48 -26.04
CA LEU A 5 -10.54 -40.35 -26.66
C LEU A 5 -11.15 -38.99 -26.18
N ILE A 6 -12.46 -38.99 -25.94
CA ILE A 6 -13.17 -37.80 -25.43
C ILE A 6 -12.82 -37.55 -23.96
N THR A 7 -12.73 -38.62 -23.15
CA THR A 7 -12.34 -38.52 -21.74
C THR A 7 -10.91 -38.05 -21.57
N THR A 8 -9.99 -38.51 -22.42
CA THR A 8 -8.56 -38.11 -22.41
C THR A 8 -8.41 -36.63 -22.87
N ALA A 9 -9.20 -36.20 -23.87
CA ALA A 9 -9.20 -34.82 -24.33
C ALA A 9 -9.78 -33.85 -23.27
N PHE A 10 -10.83 -34.28 -22.54
CA PHE A 10 -11.40 -33.49 -21.45
C PHE A 10 -10.45 -33.39 -20.24
N ALA A 11 -9.77 -34.50 -19.88
CA ALA A 11 -8.76 -34.49 -18.83
C ALA A 11 -7.52 -33.64 -19.20
N ALA A 12 -7.11 -33.63 -20.47
CA ALA A 12 -6.03 -32.79 -20.97
C ALA A 12 -6.45 -31.30 -21.03
N LEU A 13 -7.73 -30.99 -21.34
CA LEU A 13 -8.26 -29.63 -21.29
C LEU A 13 -8.38 -29.10 -19.85
N LEU A 14 -8.76 -29.95 -18.89
CA LEU A 14 -8.76 -29.58 -17.47
C LEU A 14 -7.34 -29.35 -16.92
N LEU A 15 -6.36 -30.12 -17.37
CA LEU A 15 -4.96 -29.92 -16.97
C LEU A 15 -4.35 -28.64 -17.56
N ILE A 16 -4.83 -28.15 -18.71
CA ILE A 16 -4.39 -26.88 -19.32
C ILE A 16 -5.09 -25.70 -18.67
N ALA A 17 -6.30 -25.87 -18.12
CA ALA A 17 -7.02 -24.83 -17.39
C ALA A 17 -6.43 -24.55 -16.00
N CYS A 18 -5.66 -25.47 -15.41
CA CYS A 18 -5.01 -25.29 -14.11
C CYS A 18 -3.64 -24.57 -14.16
N THR A 19 -3.11 -24.24 -15.34
CA THR A 19 -1.81 -23.53 -15.46
C THR A 19 -1.91 -22.01 -15.42
N GLY A 20 -3.09 -21.46 -15.13
CA GLY A 20 -3.35 -20.01 -15.06
C GLY A 20 -3.46 -19.41 -13.65
N MET A 21 -3.30 -20.20 -12.58
CA MET A 21 -3.51 -19.72 -11.20
C MET A 21 -2.22 -19.29 -10.47
N ALA A 22 -1.11 -19.09 -11.17
CA ALA A 22 0.16 -18.70 -10.54
C ALA A 22 0.29 -17.17 -10.24
N GLY A 23 -0.77 -16.42 -10.31
CA GLY A 23 -0.75 -14.95 -10.22
C GLY A 23 -1.22 -14.32 -8.90
N ALA A 24 -1.92 -15.05 -8.04
CA ALA A 24 -2.61 -14.46 -6.89
C ALA A 24 -1.75 -14.32 -5.61
N HIS A 25 -0.59 -14.97 -5.51
CA HIS A 25 0.28 -14.85 -4.35
C HIS A 25 1.19 -13.63 -4.49
N PHE A 26 1.32 -12.82 -3.44
CA PHE A 26 2.19 -11.64 -3.41
C PHE A 26 3.09 -11.63 -2.19
N THR A 27 4.31 -11.12 -2.38
CA THR A 27 5.12 -10.65 -1.27
C THR A 27 4.51 -9.35 -0.75
N MET A 28 3.95 -9.41 0.45
CA MET A 28 3.38 -8.25 1.14
C MET A 28 4.44 -7.62 2.04
N VAL A 29 4.64 -6.30 1.93
CA VAL A 29 5.60 -5.54 2.73
C VAL A 29 4.83 -4.43 3.44
N PHE A 30 4.57 -4.64 4.74
CA PHE A 30 3.78 -3.73 5.54
C PHE A 30 4.63 -3.08 6.62
N PRO A 31 4.83 -1.75 6.59
CA PRO A 31 5.36 -1.03 7.73
C PRO A 31 4.33 -1.00 8.85
N SER A 32 4.72 -1.30 10.06
CA SER A 32 3.83 -1.25 11.22
C SER A 32 4.62 -0.91 12.47
N ASP A 33 3.93 -0.38 13.48
CA ASP A 33 4.53 -0.02 14.76
C ASP A 33 4.57 -1.20 15.75
N SER A 34 3.73 -2.25 15.52
CA SER A 34 3.69 -3.42 16.39
C SER A 34 3.25 -4.70 15.65
N GLU A 35 3.59 -5.87 16.21
CA GLU A 35 3.17 -7.17 15.68
C GLU A 35 1.66 -7.40 15.77
N ASP A 36 1.01 -6.79 16.77
CA ASP A 36 -0.44 -6.97 16.99
C ASP A 36 -1.28 -6.26 15.91
N THR A 37 -0.67 -5.32 15.17
CA THR A 37 -1.34 -4.50 14.15
C THR A 37 -0.80 -4.72 12.75
N VAL A 38 -0.03 -5.79 12.52
CA VAL A 38 0.62 -6.04 11.22
C VAL A 38 -0.38 -6.10 10.04
N TRP A 39 -1.60 -6.55 10.30
CA TRP A 39 -2.65 -6.64 9.29
C TRP A 39 -3.54 -5.39 9.20
N ASP A 40 -3.45 -4.47 10.16
CA ASP A 40 -4.22 -3.23 10.19
C ASP A 40 -3.48 -2.08 9.48
N VAL A 41 -2.63 -2.44 8.52
CA VAL A 41 -1.82 -1.49 7.77
C VAL A 41 -2.68 -0.44 7.08
N SER A 42 -2.29 0.81 7.23
CA SER A 42 -2.95 1.99 6.67
C SER A 42 -1.99 2.79 5.77
N PRO A 43 -2.51 3.72 4.94
CA PRO A 43 -1.65 4.61 4.16
C PRO A 43 -0.71 5.46 5.01
N GLU A 44 -1.08 5.78 6.25
CA GLU A 44 -0.30 6.58 7.19
C GLU A 44 0.97 5.84 7.66
N ASP A 45 0.97 4.51 7.68
CA ASP A 45 2.13 3.70 8.06
C ASP A 45 3.32 3.87 7.09
N TYR A 46 3.04 4.32 5.87
CA TYR A 46 4.07 4.64 4.86
C TYR A 46 4.64 6.05 5.00
N ILE A 47 4.26 6.77 6.04
CA ILE A 47 4.81 8.08 6.41
C ILE A 47 5.61 7.91 7.69
N ALA A 48 6.74 8.62 7.78
CA ALA A 48 7.62 8.58 8.94
C ALA A 48 8.07 9.97 9.35
N SER A 49 8.42 10.09 10.62
CA SER A 49 9.15 11.26 11.15
C SER A 49 10.66 11.01 11.10
N LEU A 50 11.44 12.07 10.97
CA LEU A 50 12.90 11.98 11.03
C LEU A 50 13.35 11.42 12.38
N GLY A 51 14.18 10.39 12.38
CA GLY A 51 14.63 9.66 13.56
C GLY A 51 13.70 8.53 14.03
N GLU A 52 12.56 8.34 13.37
CA GLU A 52 11.64 7.24 13.65
C GLU A 52 12.24 5.90 13.22
N THR A 53 12.00 4.86 14.01
CA THR A 53 12.33 3.49 13.61
C THR A 53 11.10 2.82 13.04
N LYS A 54 11.15 2.48 11.75
CA LYS A 54 10.12 1.69 11.09
C LYS A 54 10.47 0.21 11.13
N THR A 55 9.48 -0.61 11.44
CA THR A 55 9.57 -2.07 11.31
C THR A 55 8.74 -2.49 10.12
N VAL A 56 9.35 -3.21 9.18
CA VAL A 56 8.66 -3.76 8.02
C VAL A 56 8.46 -5.25 8.22
N TYR A 57 7.23 -5.68 8.03
CA TYR A 57 6.81 -7.07 8.05
C TYR A 57 6.70 -7.58 6.63
N VAL A 58 7.25 -8.77 6.39
CA VAL A 58 7.25 -9.42 5.09
C VAL A 58 6.48 -10.71 5.20
N MET A 59 5.35 -10.79 4.51
CA MET A 59 4.45 -11.92 4.48
C MET A 59 4.24 -12.40 3.05
N TRP A 60 3.66 -13.59 2.92
CA TRP A 60 3.34 -14.23 1.64
C TRP A 60 1.88 -14.67 1.62
N GLY A 61 1.12 -14.32 0.58
CA GLY A 61 -0.29 -14.67 0.52
C GLY A 61 -1.08 -13.96 -0.57
N HIS A 62 -2.41 -14.05 -0.45
CA HIS A 62 -3.37 -13.36 -1.31
C HIS A 62 -3.85 -12.06 -0.64
N PRO A 63 -3.48 -10.88 -1.14
CA PRO A 63 -3.85 -9.62 -0.51
C PRO A 63 -5.36 -9.41 -0.43
N TYR A 64 -6.11 -9.74 -1.49
CA TYR A 64 -7.54 -9.46 -1.55
C TYR A 64 -8.39 -10.43 -0.71
N GLU A 65 -7.97 -11.70 -0.56
CA GLU A 65 -8.68 -12.71 0.26
C GLU A 65 -8.17 -12.75 1.69
N HIS A 66 -7.08 -12.07 1.99
CA HIS A 66 -6.35 -12.15 3.25
C HIS A 66 -5.94 -13.59 3.59
N ILE A 67 -5.52 -14.36 2.58
CA ILE A 67 -4.97 -15.70 2.77
C ILE A 67 -3.47 -15.61 2.95
N SER A 68 -2.95 -16.35 3.92
CA SER A 68 -1.53 -16.37 4.27
C SER A 68 -0.92 -17.73 4.00
N PHE A 69 0.35 -17.74 3.60
CA PHE A 69 1.17 -18.93 3.43
C PHE A 69 2.49 -18.78 4.19
N ASP A 70 3.08 -19.90 4.55
CA ASP A 70 4.42 -19.91 5.14
C ASP A 70 5.46 -19.43 4.12
N MET A 71 6.28 -18.47 4.49
CA MET A 71 7.48 -18.16 3.69
C MET A 71 8.48 -19.31 3.79
N SER A 72 8.78 -19.94 2.66
CA SER A 72 9.66 -21.11 2.56
C SER A 72 11.13 -20.79 2.84
N SER A 73 11.54 -19.53 2.64
CA SER A 73 12.90 -19.04 2.80
C SER A 73 12.93 -17.63 3.36
N ALA A 74 14.06 -17.22 3.95
CA ALA A 74 14.24 -15.84 4.39
C ALA A 74 14.39 -14.91 3.19
N PRO A 75 13.65 -13.77 3.14
CA PRO A 75 13.81 -12.78 2.10
C PRO A 75 15.13 -12.00 2.25
N GLU A 76 15.62 -11.42 1.15
CA GLU A 76 16.64 -10.39 1.19
C GLU A 76 15.92 -9.03 1.35
N ILE A 77 16.25 -8.27 2.40
CA ILE A 77 15.63 -6.97 2.69
C ILE A 77 16.70 -5.89 2.64
N SER A 78 16.43 -4.81 1.94
CA SER A 78 17.29 -3.62 1.92
C SER A 78 16.46 -2.34 1.90
N VAL A 79 17.07 -1.25 2.37
CA VAL A 79 16.52 0.11 2.27
C VAL A 79 17.45 0.93 1.41
N VAL A 80 16.92 1.53 0.36
CA VAL A 80 17.62 2.55 -0.43
C VAL A 80 17.16 3.90 0.09
N LYS A 81 18.12 4.63 0.71
CA LYS A 81 17.87 5.94 1.32
C LYS A 81 17.76 7.04 0.26
N PRO A 82 17.22 8.22 0.60
CA PRO A 82 17.10 9.34 -0.34
C PRO A 82 18.40 9.74 -1.03
N ASP A 83 19.54 9.62 -0.36
CA ASP A 83 20.87 9.88 -0.94
C ASP A 83 21.40 8.75 -1.84
N GLY A 84 20.65 7.68 -2.02
CA GLY A 84 21.04 6.49 -2.78
C GLY A 84 21.87 5.48 -2.00
N THR A 85 22.16 5.72 -0.72
CA THR A 85 22.84 4.74 0.15
C THR A 85 21.93 3.52 0.34
N VAL A 86 22.54 2.32 0.23
CA VAL A 86 21.82 1.05 0.42
C VAL A 86 22.20 0.43 1.76
N GLU A 87 21.23 0.27 2.61
CA GLU A 87 21.35 -0.45 3.89
C GLU A 87 20.71 -1.84 3.76
N LYS A 88 21.51 -2.91 4.01
CA LYS A 88 20.99 -4.26 4.06
C LYS A 88 20.49 -4.57 5.46
N LEU A 89 19.25 -5.02 5.55
CA LEU A 89 18.63 -5.39 6.82
C LEU A 89 18.74 -6.90 7.04
N THR A 90 18.84 -7.29 8.31
CA THR A 90 18.82 -8.71 8.69
C THR A 90 17.38 -9.13 8.97
N PRO A 91 16.79 -10.04 8.20
CA PRO A 91 15.44 -10.52 8.45
C PRO A 91 15.41 -11.38 9.72
N GLU A 92 14.48 -11.07 10.60
CA GLU A 92 14.15 -11.88 11.77
C GLU A 92 12.93 -12.74 11.44
N LYS A 93 13.05 -14.06 11.64
CA LYS A 93 11.93 -14.98 11.45
C LYS A 93 10.94 -14.81 12.58
N ILE A 94 9.68 -14.63 12.24
CA ILE A 94 8.55 -14.50 13.16
C ILE A 94 7.42 -15.43 12.75
N THR A 95 6.38 -15.47 13.55
CA THR A 95 5.10 -16.10 13.23
C THR A 95 4.02 -15.06 13.39
N VAL A 96 3.15 -14.95 12.39
CA VAL A 96 2.01 -14.03 12.40
C VAL A 96 0.70 -14.82 12.30
N PRO A 97 -0.35 -14.40 12.99
CA PRO A 97 -1.68 -14.99 12.79
C PRO A 97 -2.17 -14.66 11.37
N GLY A 98 -2.95 -15.53 10.77
CA GLY A 98 -3.51 -15.35 9.45
C GLY A 98 -4.62 -16.35 9.18
N GLN A 99 -4.95 -16.56 7.91
CA GLN A 99 -6.04 -17.43 7.47
C GLN A 99 -5.56 -18.37 6.37
N HIS A 100 -5.95 -19.65 6.46
CA HIS A 100 -5.79 -20.64 5.39
C HIS A 100 -6.83 -20.41 4.27
N GLU A 101 -6.62 -21.04 3.11
CA GLU A 101 -7.54 -20.98 1.95
C GLU A 101 -8.98 -21.46 2.28
N ASP A 102 -9.14 -22.35 3.26
CA ASP A 102 -10.46 -22.81 3.71
C ASP A 102 -11.11 -21.87 4.75
N GLY A 103 -10.49 -20.71 5.02
CA GLY A 103 -10.97 -19.71 5.98
C GLY A 103 -10.68 -20.05 7.44
N THR A 104 -9.94 -21.14 7.73
CA THR A 104 -9.57 -21.46 9.11
C THR A 104 -8.39 -20.59 9.57
N PRO A 105 -8.41 -20.09 10.84
CA PRO A 105 -7.27 -19.36 11.39
C PRO A 105 -6.03 -20.25 11.51
N GLY A 106 -4.85 -19.66 11.28
CA GLY A 106 -3.56 -20.31 11.42
C GLY A 106 -2.46 -19.32 11.78
N ASP A 107 -1.30 -19.88 12.12
CA ASP A 107 -0.07 -19.10 12.37
C ASP A 107 0.90 -19.39 11.23
N PHE A 108 1.43 -18.32 10.61
CA PHE A 108 2.24 -18.42 9.39
C PHE A 108 3.63 -17.84 9.61
N VAL A 109 4.62 -18.50 8.99
CA VAL A 109 6.00 -18.01 8.96
C VAL A 109 6.08 -16.74 8.14
N ALA A 110 6.59 -15.70 8.78
CA ALA A 110 6.84 -14.39 8.18
C ALA A 110 8.23 -13.88 8.63
N TYR A 111 8.61 -12.72 8.15
CA TYR A 111 9.86 -12.07 8.55
C TYR A 111 9.60 -10.61 8.86
N ARG A 112 10.46 -10.03 9.72
CA ARG A 112 10.50 -8.59 9.97
C ARG A 112 11.92 -8.07 9.93
N ALA A 113 12.06 -6.80 9.68
CA ALA A 113 13.30 -6.07 9.85
C ALA A 113 13.00 -4.61 10.18
N SER A 114 13.91 -3.94 10.89
CA SER A 114 13.72 -2.54 11.29
C SER A 114 14.88 -1.70 10.78
N PHE A 115 14.57 -0.43 10.47
CA PHE A 115 15.57 0.58 10.12
C PHE A 115 15.16 1.93 10.69
N THR A 116 16.12 2.84 10.86
CA THR A 116 15.84 4.20 11.29
C THR A 116 15.77 5.13 10.09
N VAL A 117 14.70 5.92 10.00
CA VAL A 117 14.53 6.98 8.99
C VAL A 117 15.40 8.17 9.41
N ASP A 118 16.59 8.26 8.85
CA ASP A 118 17.63 9.22 9.26
C ASP A 118 17.84 10.37 8.27
N GLN A 119 17.01 10.43 7.21
CA GLN A 119 17.06 11.47 6.18
C GLN A 119 15.64 11.89 5.78
N ASP A 120 15.45 13.18 5.47
CA ASP A 120 14.27 13.66 4.77
C ASP A 120 14.28 13.16 3.32
N GLY A 121 13.11 12.88 2.77
CA GLY A 121 12.91 12.28 1.44
C GLY A 121 12.31 10.89 1.50
N ASP A 122 12.47 10.13 0.44
CA ASP A 122 11.80 8.86 0.26
C ASP A 122 12.77 7.69 0.36
N SER A 123 12.60 6.88 1.39
CA SER A 123 13.31 5.61 1.53
C SER A 123 12.55 4.50 0.81
N ILE A 124 13.22 3.73 -0.05
CA ILE A 124 12.61 2.57 -0.72
C ILE A 124 13.02 1.30 0.02
N VAL A 125 12.05 0.62 0.61
CA VAL A 125 12.23 -0.74 1.10
C VAL A 125 12.12 -1.68 -0.10
N LEU A 126 13.19 -2.41 -0.39
CA LEU A 126 13.24 -3.43 -1.44
C LEU A 126 13.36 -4.80 -0.78
N VAL A 127 12.40 -5.65 -1.06
CA VAL A 127 12.36 -7.04 -0.61
C VAL A 127 12.47 -7.96 -1.83
N LYS A 128 13.45 -8.85 -1.82
CA LYS A 128 13.51 -9.97 -2.75
C LYS A 128 13.10 -11.24 -2.02
N TYR A 129 12.07 -11.89 -2.51
CA TYR A 129 11.64 -13.21 -2.05
C TYR A 129 11.69 -14.22 -3.18
N ASP A 130 12.35 -15.33 -2.92
CA ASP A 130 12.53 -16.44 -3.85
C ASP A 130 11.70 -17.63 -3.37
N ASP A 131 10.56 -17.87 -4.02
CA ASP A 131 9.74 -19.05 -3.79
C ASP A 131 10.05 -20.12 -4.83
N ALA A 132 10.76 -21.16 -4.38
CA ALA A 132 11.18 -22.25 -5.26
C ALA A 132 10.02 -23.19 -5.60
N ASP A 133 9.02 -23.31 -4.73
CA ASP A 133 7.88 -24.21 -4.93
C ASP A 133 6.95 -23.64 -6.01
N GLU A 134 6.77 -22.32 -6.02
CA GLU A 134 5.99 -21.59 -7.03
C GLU A 134 6.81 -21.25 -8.29
N ASN A 135 8.11 -21.52 -8.32
CA ASN A 135 9.02 -21.09 -9.38
C ASN A 135 8.97 -19.56 -9.62
N LEU A 136 8.93 -18.80 -8.56
CA LEU A 136 8.67 -17.38 -8.55
C LEU A 136 9.76 -16.60 -7.81
N ILE A 137 10.07 -15.40 -8.29
CA ILE A 137 10.89 -14.42 -7.57
C ILE A 137 10.18 -13.09 -7.59
N ASP A 138 9.89 -12.56 -6.40
CA ASP A 138 9.36 -11.20 -6.23
C ASP A 138 10.47 -10.21 -5.88
N TYR A 139 10.39 -9.04 -6.50
CA TYR A 139 11.09 -7.83 -6.12
C TYR A 139 10.03 -6.81 -5.71
N CYS A 140 9.67 -6.82 -4.42
CA CYS A 140 8.62 -5.97 -3.87
C CYS A 140 9.22 -4.66 -3.34
N LYS A 141 8.62 -3.54 -3.73
CA LYS A 141 9.00 -2.19 -3.29
C LYS A 141 7.88 -1.53 -2.51
N ALA A 142 8.26 -0.91 -1.38
CA ALA A 142 7.42 0.01 -0.64
C ALA A 142 8.18 1.31 -0.39
N VAL A 143 7.53 2.45 -0.51
CA VAL A 143 8.14 3.77 -0.27
C VAL A 143 7.72 4.26 1.11
N ILE A 144 8.70 4.62 1.94
CA ILE A 144 8.49 5.27 3.25
C ILE A 144 8.90 6.73 3.09
N HIS A 145 7.94 7.63 3.19
CA HIS A 145 8.13 9.07 3.05
C HIS A 145 8.49 9.74 4.38
N CYS A 146 9.44 10.65 4.36
CA CYS A 146 9.81 11.51 5.49
C CYS A 146 10.01 12.95 5.03
N GLY A 147 9.45 13.90 5.79
CA GLY A 147 9.62 15.33 5.54
C GLY A 147 8.41 16.01 4.90
N LEU A 148 8.29 17.33 5.10
CA LEU A 148 7.09 18.08 4.72
C LEU A 148 7.09 18.52 3.25
N GLU A 149 8.25 18.76 2.65
CA GLU A 149 8.37 19.33 1.30
C GLU A 149 9.53 18.70 0.51
N VAL A 150 9.96 17.50 0.88
CA VAL A 150 11.06 16.77 0.23
C VAL A 150 10.49 15.51 -0.40
N TRP A 151 10.20 15.55 -1.69
CA TRP A 151 9.55 14.45 -2.43
C TRP A 151 10.51 13.84 -3.46
N GLU A 152 11.62 13.31 -2.97
CA GLU A 152 12.71 12.80 -3.81
C GLU A 152 13.08 11.37 -3.41
N GLY A 153 13.26 10.51 -4.40
CA GLY A 153 13.72 9.13 -4.21
C GLY A 153 12.70 8.06 -4.61
N TRP A 154 11.39 8.35 -4.53
CA TRP A 154 10.31 7.39 -4.76
C TRP A 154 10.29 6.75 -6.16
N ASP A 155 10.81 7.41 -7.18
CA ASP A 155 10.86 6.98 -8.58
C ASP A 155 12.19 6.30 -8.97
N SER A 156 13.06 6.02 -7.99
CA SER A 156 14.38 5.44 -8.24
C SER A 156 14.29 3.98 -8.71
N GLU A 157 15.13 3.64 -9.69
CA GLU A 157 15.37 2.26 -10.12
C GLU A 157 16.31 1.57 -9.14
N VAL A 158 15.82 0.61 -8.38
CA VAL A 158 16.57 -0.08 -7.31
C VAL A 158 16.78 -1.57 -7.59
N ALA A 159 15.92 -2.20 -8.40
CA ALA A 159 16.03 -3.60 -8.81
C ALA A 159 16.48 -3.74 -10.27
N LYS A 160 17.46 -2.96 -10.69
CA LYS A 160 17.89 -2.72 -12.09
C LYS A 160 18.14 -3.96 -12.93
N GLU A 161 18.56 -5.05 -12.33
CA GLU A 161 18.87 -6.30 -13.04
C GLU A 161 17.69 -7.27 -13.14
N GLN A 162 16.50 -6.86 -12.67
CA GLN A 162 15.32 -7.70 -12.53
C GLN A 162 14.07 -7.01 -13.10
N THR A 163 12.90 -7.62 -12.88
CA THR A 163 11.63 -6.97 -13.18
C THR A 163 11.33 -5.92 -12.11
N GLU A 164 10.93 -4.73 -12.54
CA GLU A 164 10.68 -3.61 -11.64
C GLU A 164 9.55 -2.72 -12.18
N VAL A 165 8.70 -2.25 -11.29
CA VAL A 165 7.75 -1.16 -11.56
C VAL A 165 8.37 0.15 -11.07
N ILE A 166 8.48 1.13 -11.98
CA ILE A 166 8.92 2.49 -11.69
C ILE A 166 7.68 3.40 -11.77
N PRO A 167 7.27 4.03 -10.67
CA PRO A 167 6.10 4.91 -10.69
C PRO A 167 6.41 6.21 -11.44
N TYR A 168 5.40 6.74 -12.14
CA TYR A 168 5.36 8.12 -12.66
C TYR A 168 4.48 9.00 -11.78
N THR A 169 3.62 8.37 -10.99
CA THR A 169 2.79 9.04 -10.00
C THR A 169 3.41 8.80 -8.64
N ARG A 170 3.61 9.86 -7.85
CA ARG A 170 4.09 9.77 -6.48
C ARG A 170 3.19 8.81 -5.67
N PRO A 171 3.75 7.77 -5.02
CA PRO A 171 2.95 6.66 -4.49
C PRO A 171 2.32 6.92 -3.11
N TYR A 172 2.43 8.11 -2.57
CA TYR A 172 1.82 8.52 -1.30
C TYR A 172 1.11 9.87 -1.43
N GLY A 173 0.16 10.14 -0.54
CA GLY A 173 -0.72 11.31 -0.66
C GLY A 173 -1.64 11.25 -1.88
N MET A 174 -1.90 10.03 -2.38
CA MET A 174 -2.90 9.77 -3.40
C MET A 174 -4.24 9.51 -2.73
N GLU A 175 -5.29 10.11 -3.24
CA GLU A 175 -6.66 9.82 -2.83
C GLU A 175 -7.30 8.79 -3.76
N GLU A 176 -8.36 8.11 -3.29
CA GLU A 176 -9.15 7.21 -4.13
C GLU A 176 -9.64 7.88 -5.41
N GLY A 177 -9.62 7.16 -6.51
CA GLY A 177 -9.99 7.67 -7.83
C GLY A 177 -8.85 8.34 -8.59
N PHE A 178 -7.65 8.47 -8.00
CA PHE A 178 -6.47 8.92 -8.71
C PHE A 178 -5.96 7.85 -9.69
N VAL A 179 -5.33 8.31 -10.76
CA VAL A 179 -4.68 7.43 -11.73
C VAL A 179 -3.23 7.20 -11.29
N PHE A 180 -2.91 5.96 -10.97
CA PHE A 180 -1.54 5.51 -10.85
C PHE A 180 -0.98 5.21 -12.23
N SER A 181 0.18 5.77 -12.54
CA SER A 181 0.91 5.53 -13.78
C SER A 181 2.34 5.12 -13.48
N GLY A 182 2.87 4.24 -14.28
CA GLY A 182 4.24 3.77 -14.13
C GLY A 182 4.79 3.12 -15.39
N ASN A 183 6.03 2.68 -15.28
CA ASN A 183 6.76 1.94 -16.30
C ASN A 183 7.21 0.59 -15.74
N ALA A 184 6.89 -0.47 -16.43
CA ALA A 184 7.43 -1.79 -16.13
C ALA A 184 8.74 -1.98 -16.91
N LYS A 185 9.78 -2.42 -16.21
CA LYS A 185 11.11 -2.70 -16.77
C LYS A 185 11.54 -4.13 -16.46
N TYR A 186 12.36 -4.66 -17.33
CA TYR A 186 13.13 -5.89 -17.09
C TYR A 186 14.58 -5.63 -17.46
N LYS A 187 15.49 -5.82 -16.50
CA LYS A 187 16.94 -5.53 -16.66
C LYS A 187 17.20 -4.11 -17.17
N GLY A 188 16.49 -3.13 -16.60
CA GLY A 188 16.62 -1.72 -16.96
C GLY A 188 16.04 -1.33 -18.32
N GLN A 189 15.43 -2.29 -19.06
CA GLN A 189 14.80 -2.03 -20.36
C GLN A 189 13.28 -2.02 -20.21
N PRO A 190 12.55 -1.19 -20.98
CA PRO A 190 11.11 -1.24 -21.05
C PRO A 190 10.59 -2.67 -21.28
N LEU A 191 9.52 -3.05 -20.63
CA LEU A 191 8.86 -4.34 -20.76
C LEU A 191 7.53 -4.17 -21.52
N PRO A 192 7.52 -4.30 -22.87
CA PRO A 192 6.31 -4.12 -23.66
C PRO A 192 5.38 -5.33 -23.55
N ASP A 193 4.07 -5.06 -23.75
CA ASP A 193 3.00 -6.06 -23.78
C ASP A 193 2.89 -6.93 -22.51
N ALA A 194 3.55 -6.52 -21.44
CA ALA A 194 3.47 -7.21 -20.16
C ALA A 194 2.10 -7.06 -19.52
N THR A 195 1.66 -8.09 -18.82
CA THR A 195 0.52 -7.96 -17.92
C THR A 195 0.99 -7.27 -16.64
N VAL A 196 0.25 -6.25 -16.24
CA VAL A 196 0.36 -5.63 -14.92
C VAL A 196 -0.90 -5.98 -14.16
N GLU A 197 -0.72 -6.72 -13.07
CA GLU A 197 -1.79 -7.09 -12.15
C GLU A 197 -1.93 -6.01 -11.08
N VAL A 198 -3.16 -5.71 -10.71
CA VAL A 198 -3.48 -4.68 -9.70
C VAL A 198 -4.47 -5.27 -8.73
N GLU A 199 -4.05 -5.40 -7.49
CA GLU A 199 -4.88 -5.96 -6.41
C GLU A 199 -4.92 -5.02 -5.21
N LYS A 200 -6.06 -4.99 -4.53
CA LYS A 200 -6.22 -4.28 -3.27
C LYS A 200 -6.09 -5.25 -2.11
N TYR A 201 -5.37 -4.85 -1.08
CA TYR A 201 -5.35 -5.56 0.19
C TYR A 201 -6.67 -5.34 0.94
N HIS A 202 -7.26 -6.42 1.43
CA HIS A 202 -8.37 -6.39 2.34
C HIS A 202 -7.96 -6.93 3.70
N THR A 203 -8.43 -6.30 4.77
CA THR A 203 -8.22 -6.79 6.13
C THR A 203 -8.88 -8.15 6.33
N LEU A 204 -8.44 -8.90 7.33
CA LEU A 204 -8.95 -10.24 7.63
C LEU A 204 -10.48 -10.29 7.73
N GLU A 205 -11.10 -9.28 8.34
CA GLU A 205 -12.54 -9.21 8.51
C GLU A 205 -13.28 -8.99 7.19
N LEU A 206 -12.71 -8.15 6.30
CA LEU A 206 -13.34 -7.79 5.03
C LEU A 206 -13.07 -8.81 3.93
N GLY A 207 -11.92 -9.47 3.92
CA GLY A 207 -11.52 -10.36 2.83
C GLY A 207 -12.55 -11.45 2.59
N LYS A 208 -12.97 -12.17 3.63
CA LYS A 208 -13.96 -13.24 3.53
C LYS A 208 -15.34 -12.72 3.08
N GLU A 209 -15.82 -11.64 3.67
CA GLU A 209 -17.14 -11.06 3.33
C GLU A 209 -17.18 -10.59 1.87
N ILE A 210 -16.08 -10.02 1.37
CA ILE A 210 -15.97 -9.55 -0.01
C ILE A 210 -15.95 -10.71 -0.99
N VAL A 211 -15.22 -11.78 -0.70
CA VAL A 211 -15.20 -12.99 -1.55
C VAL A 211 -16.59 -13.62 -1.62
N GLU A 212 -17.23 -13.86 -0.47
CA GLU A 212 -18.62 -14.42 -0.43
C GLU A 212 -19.62 -13.52 -1.18
N ALA A 213 -19.55 -12.20 -1.00
CA ALA A 213 -20.41 -11.25 -1.71
C ALA A 213 -20.17 -11.23 -3.22
N ALA A 214 -18.92 -11.40 -3.66
CA ALA A 214 -18.58 -11.48 -5.07
C ALA A 214 -19.07 -12.79 -5.70
N GLU A 215 -18.93 -13.92 -5.03
CA GLU A 215 -19.45 -15.22 -5.46
C GLU A 215 -20.98 -15.22 -5.59
N GLU A 216 -21.67 -14.58 -4.66
CA GLU A 216 -23.13 -14.41 -4.75
C GLU A 216 -23.55 -13.51 -5.92
N LYS A 217 -22.82 -12.44 -6.14
CA LYS A 217 -23.16 -11.41 -7.12
C LYS A 217 -22.77 -11.78 -8.55
N PHE A 218 -21.64 -12.45 -8.72
CA PHE A 218 -21.07 -12.75 -10.03
C PHE A 218 -21.12 -14.26 -10.31
N SER A 219 -21.56 -14.65 -11.49
CA SER A 219 -21.61 -16.06 -11.93
C SER A 219 -20.28 -16.56 -12.52
N TYR A 220 -19.21 -15.84 -12.32
CA TYR A 220 -17.86 -16.16 -12.78
C TYR A 220 -16.87 -16.07 -11.62
N ASP A 221 -15.70 -16.64 -11.85
CA ASP A 221 -14.66 -16.79 -10.84
C ASP A 221 -14.33 -15.46 -10.13
N PRO A 222 -14.43 -15.36 -8.81
CA PRO A 222 -14.05 -14.18 -8.03
C PRO A 222 -12.69 -13.57 -8.36
N PRO A 223 -11.60 -14.31 -8.60
CA PRO A 223 -10.32 -13.74 -9.00
C PRO A 223 -10.39 -12.78 -10.18
N MET A 224 -11.31 -12.96 -11.11
CA MET A 224 -11.51 -12.00 -12.21
C MET A 224 -11.96 -10.61 -11.74
N VAL A 225 -12.57 -10.52 -10.55
CA VAL A 225 -13.05 -9.26 -9.98
C VAL A 225 -11.94 -8.57 -9.19
N PHE A 226 -11.11 -9.33 -8.50
CA PHE A 226 -10.11 -8.84 -7.57
C PHE A 226 -8.74 -8.64 -8.21
N THR A 227 -8.28 -9.58 -9.02
CA THR A 227 -7.04 -9.47 -9.80
C THR A 227 -7.32 -8.70 -11.09
N ARG A 228 -7.23 -7.39 -11.01
CA ARG A 228 -7.45 -6.49 -12.15
C ARG A 228 -6.19 -6.43 -13.00
N GLN A 229 -6.33 -6.31 -14.31
CA GLN A 229 -5.19 -6.37 -15.21
C GLN A 229 -5.19 -5.25 -16.25
N VAL A 230 -4.02 -4.70 -16.51
CA VAL A 230 -3.75 -3.83 -17.66
C VAL A 230 -2.53 -4.32 -18.41
N LYS A 231 -2.34 -3.86 -19.65
CA LYS A 231 -1.16 -4.15 -20.47
C LYS A 231 -0.26 -2.94 -20.56
N THR A 232 1.04 -3.18 -20.53
CA THR A 232 2.02 -2.15 -20.87
C THR A 232 2.00 -1.87 -22.37
N ASN A 233 2.29 -0.63 -22.72
CA ASN A 233 2.51 -0.23 -24.13
C ASN A 233 3.93 -0.63 -24.60
N GLN A 234 4.31 -0.23 -25.83
CA GLN A 234 5.62 -0.55 -26.40
C GLN A 234 6.81 0.06 -25.65
N ASN A 235 6.57 1.07 -24.81
CA ASN A 235 7.58 1.70 -23.96
C ASN A 235 7.59 1.12 -22.53
N GLY A 236 6.75 0.12 -22.23
CA GLY A 236 6.58 -0.42 -20.89
C GLY A 236 5.65 0.41 -19.99
N ASP A 237 5.00 1.48 -20.51
CA ASP A 237 4.15 2.33 -19.71
C ASP A 237 2.76 1.72 -19.51
N PHE A 238 2.18 1.96 -18.35
CA PHE A 238 0.83 1.57 -18.01
C PHE A 238 0.17 2.62 -17.11
N SER A 239 -1.16 2.52 -16.97
CA SER A 239 -1.94 3.35 -16.06
C SER A 239 -3.13 2.56 -15.54
N TYR A 240 -3.49 2.78 -14.28
CA TYR A 240 -4.66 2.19 -13.64
C TYR A 240 -5.28 3.18 -12.64
N THR A 241 -6.61 3.21 -12.54
CA THR A 241 -7.30 4.01 -11.54
C THR A 241 -7.44 3.22 -10.26
N LEU A 242 -6.89 3.73 -9.15
CA LEU A 242 -7.05 3.16 -7.81
C LEU A 242 -8.32 3.76 -7.22
N ASP A 243 -9.44 3.05 -7.34
CA ASP A 243 -10.80 3.55 -7.15
C ASP A 243 -11.32 3.42 -5.71
N GLU A 244 -10.53 2.84 -4.81
CA GLU A 244 -10.83 2.66 -3.40
C GLU A 244 -9.64 3.04 -2.52
N PRO A 245 -9.87 3.51 -1.27
CA PRO A 245 -8.79 3.74 -0.32
C PRO A 245 -8.21 2.42 0.19
N GLY A 246 -6.99 2.45 0.72
CA GLY A 246 -6.28 1.30 1.29
C GLY A 246 -4.95 1.03 0.61
N ILE A 247 -4.45 -0.19 0.75
CA ILE A 247 -3.15 -0.59 0.23
C ILE A 247 -3.33 -1.39 -1.06
N TRP A 248 -2.64 -0.98 -2.11
CA TRP A 248 -2.70 -1.61 -3.43
C TRP A 248 -1.37 -2.22 -3.82
N PHE A 249 -1.44 -3.32 -4.54
CA PHE A 249 -0.31 -4.03 -5.13
C PHE A 249 -0.38 -3.88 -6.65
N VAL A 250 0.70 -3.39 -7.24
CA VAL A 250 0.87 -3.23 -8.68
C VAL A 250 2.03 -4.09 -9.12
N CYS A 251 1.76 -5.14 -9.88
CA CYS A 251 2.71 -6.19 -10.19
C CYS A 251 2.91 -6.37 -11.69
N ALA A 252 4.13 -6.16 -12.18
CA ALA A 252 4.54 -6.53 -13.52
C ALA A 252 5.31 -7.85 -13.50
N ALA A 253 4.95 -8.78 -14.38
CA ALA A 253 5.54 -10.11 -14.43
C ALA A 253 6.27 -10.38 -15.74
N LYS A 254 7.39 -11.11 -15.64
CA LYS A 254 8.21 -11.57 -16.78
C LYS A 254 8.74 -12.98 -16.54
N GLU A 255 8.56 -13.85 -17.50
CA GLU A 255 9.29 -15.13 -17.49
C GLU A 255 10.79 -14.87 -17.64
N SER A 256 11.61 -15.58 -16.86
CA SER A 256 13.07 -15.46 -16.91
C SER A 256 13.61 -15.85 -18.30
N ASP A 257 14.73 -15.26 -18.73
CA ASP A 257 15.34 -15.53 -20.03
C ASP A 257 15.79 -16.98 -20.20
N THR A 258 15.98 -17.70 -19.10
CA THR A 258 16.33 -19.13 -19.09
C THR A 258 15.09 -20.04 -19.05
N GLY A 259 13.91 -19.46 -18.94
CA GLY A 259 12.64 -20.18 -18.78
C GLY A 259 12.43 -20.77 -17.37
N GLY A 260 11.21 -21.20 -17.09
CA GLY A 260 10.87 -21.98 -15.90
C GLY A 260 10.71 -21.20 -14.59
N ARG A 261 10.97 -19.89 -14.58
CA ARG A 261 10.71 -19.02 -13.41
C ARG A 261 10.05 -17.73 -13.83
N THR A 262 9.10 -17.28 -13.05
CA THR A 262 8.50 -15.95 -13.18
C THR A 262 9.24 -14.96 -12.27
N ILE A 263 9.61 -13.81 -12.82
CA ILE A 263 10.23 -12.72 -12.07
C ILE A 263 9.26 -11.56 -12.06
N ARG A 264 8.85 -11.14 -10.88
CA ARG A 264 7.86 -10.07 -10.71
C ARG A 264 8.47 -8.84 -10.03
N GLY A 265 8.08 -7.67 -10.52
CA GLY A 265 8.27 -6.40 -9.84
C GLY A 265 6.96 -5.99 -9.21
N VAL A 266 6.87 -6.04 -7.90
CA VAL A 266 5.70 -5.63 -7.12
C VAL A 266 5.94 -4.25 -6.55
N PHE A 267 4.97 -3.35 -6.68
CA PHE A 267 5.02 -2.01 -6.12
C PHE A 267 3.80 -1.77 -5.24
N ILE A 268 4.02 -1.33 -4.01
CA ILE A 268 2.94 -1.07 -3.04
C ILE A 268 2.56 0.39 -3.10
N VAL A 269 1.25 0.66 -3.21
CA VAL A 269 0.69 2.01 -3.34
C VAL A 269 -0.35 2.23 -2.25
N PRO A 270 -0.05 3.02 -1.20
CA PRO A 270 -1.02 3.47 -0.21
C PRO A 270 -1.92 4.57 -0.80
N VAL A 271 -3.23 4.40 -0.66
CA VAL A 271 -4.27 5.29 -1.19
C VAL A 271 -5.17 5.76 -0.06
N LEU A 272 -5.29 7.07 0.09
CA LEU A 272 -6.11 7.74 1.09
C LEU A 272 -7.58 7.79 0.68
N ASP A 273 -8.46 7.96 1.65
CA ASP A 273 -9.85 8.36 1.40
C ASP A 273 -9.90 9.69 0.62
N SER A 274 -10.92 9.86 -0.20
CA SER A 274 -11.14 11.13 -0.91
C SER A 274 -11.43 12.27 0.07
N PHE A 275 -10.90 13.46 -0.22
CA PHE A 275 -11.21 14.67 0.51
C PHE A 275 -11.86 15.73 -0.39
N PRO A 276 -13.06 16.21 -0.05
CA PRO A 276 -13.96 15.73 1.00
C PRO A 276 -14.50 14.31 0.70
N ALA A 277 -14.82 13.55 1.75
CA ALA A 277 -15.32 12.18 1.60
C ALA A 277 -16.48 12.09 0.61
N LYS A 278 -16.48 11.12 -0.30
CA LYS A 278 -17.55 10.91 -1.28
C LYS A 278 -18.89 10.71 -0.55
N GLY A 279 -19.86 11.59 -0.85
CA GLY A 279 -21.20 11.56 -0.26
C GLY A 279 -21.35 12.35 1.05
N SER A 280 -20.30 12.94 1.60
CA SER A 280 -20.40 13.93 2.67
C SER A 280 -20.60 15.32 2.09
N ALA A 281 -21.58 16.03 2.62
CA ALA A 281 -21.89 17.44 2.43
C ALA A 281 -21.82 17.95 0.97
N SER A 282 -22.92 18.42 0.45
CA SER A 282 -22.94 19.22 -0.79
C SER A 282 -21.87 20.31 -0.69
N SER A 283 -21.33 20.79 -1.81
CA SER A 283 -20.40 21.91 -1.82
C SER A 283 -20.92 23.15 -1.02
N ALA A 284 -22.23 23.26 -0.89
CA ALA A 284 -22.89 24.28 -0.05
C ALA A 284 -22.73 24.04 1.45
N GLU A 285 -22.77 22.80 1.91
CA GLU A 285 -22.56 22.45 3.33
C GLU A 285 -21.10 22.57 3.72
N LEU A 286 -20.18 22.19 2.83
CA LEU A 286 -18.75 22.41 3.03
C LEU A 286 -18.42 23.91 3.09
N GLN A 287 -18.98 24.70 2.17
CA GLN A 287 -18.80 26.15 2.18
C GLN A 287 -19.37 26.76 3.46
N LYS A 288 -20.52 26.31 3.92
CA LYS A 288 -21.11 26.74 5.20
C LYS A 288 -20.19 26.39 6.38
N ALA A 289 -19.64 25.19 6.44
CA ALA A 289 -18.70 24.79 7.50
C ALA A 289 -17.41 25.62 7.48
N ILE A 290 -16.88 25.94 6.29
CA ILE A 290 -15.75 26.85 6.13
C ILE A 290 -16.08 28.26 6.61
N ASP A 291 -17.25 28.77 6.28
CA ASP A 291 -17.69 30.12 6.69
C ASP A 291 -17.95 30.19 8.21
N GLU A 292 -18.52 29.14 8.80
CA GLU A 292 -18.67 29.01 10.24
C GLU A 292 -17.31 28.95 10.97
N ALA A 293 -16.36 28.18 10.44
CA ALA A 293 -14.99 28.09 10.98
C ALA A 293 -14.26 29.46 10.91
N LYS A 294 -14.40 30.17 9.80
CA LYS A 294 -13.86 31.54 9.63
C LYS A 294 -14.47 32.52 10.61
N SER A 295 -15.79 32.45 10.80
CA SER A 295 -16.50 33.33 11.78
C SER A 295 -16.02 33.06 13.19
N ALA A 296 -15.92 31.77 13.58
CA ALA A 296 -15.40 31.38 14.90
C ALA A 296 -13.93 31.82 15.12
N ALA A 297 -13.11 31.75 14.10
CA ALA A 297 -11.73 32.22 14.16
C ALA A 297 -11.64 33.75 14.30
N GLN A 298 -12.51 34.49 13.62
CA GLN A 298 -12.60 35.95 13.76
C GLN A 298 -13.10 36.38 15.14
N GLU A 299 -14.10 35.69 15.67
CA GLU A 299 -14.60 35.92 17.03
C GLU A 299 -13.52 35.62 18.09
N ALA A 300 -12.80 34.51 17.95
CA ALA A 300 -11.68 34.17 18.83
C ALA A 300 -10.56 35.21 18.77
N LYS A 301 -10.25 35.74 17.57
CA LYS A 301 -9.28 36.82 17.38
C LYS A 301 -9.75 38.11 18.04
N ALA A 302 -11.00 38.53 17.84
CA ALA A 302 -11.56 39.72 18.45
C ALA A 302 -11.59 39.61 20.00
N ALA A 303 -11.94 38.44 20.53
CA ALA A 303 -11.88 38.16 21.97
C ALA A 303 -10.46 38.26 22.54
N ALA A 304 -9.45 37.74 21.79
CA ALA A 304 -8.05 37.82 22.15
C ALA A 304 -7.55 39.29 22.14
N GLU A 305 -7.93 40.08 21.14
CA GLU A 305 -7.60 41.53 21.05
C GLU A 305 -8.25 42.33 22.16
N HIS A 306 -9.49 42.02 22.51
CA HIS A 306 -10.20 42.65 23.64
C HIS A 306 -9.57 42.28 24.98
N ALA A 307 -9.19 41.01 25.17
CA ALA A 307 -8.46 40.57 26.37
C ALA A 307 -7.07 41.23 26.48
N ALA A 308 -6.35 41.38 25.36
CA ALA A 308 -5.06 42.07 25.33
C ALA A 308 -5.18 43.55 25.62
N SER A 309 -6.25 44.24 25.14
CA SER A 309 -6.50 45.66 25.42
C SER A 309 -6.95 45.92 26.85
N SER A 310 -7.64 44.98 27.50
CA SER A 310 -8.03 45.06 28.91
C SER A 310 -6.92 44.66 29.89
N ALA A 311 -5.86 43.97 29.40
CA ALA A 311 -4.71 43.52 30.21
C ALA A 311 -3.62 44.60 30.43
N THR A 312 -3.79 45.83 29.94
CA THR A 312 -2.84 46.92 30.15
C THR A 312 -2.73 47.39 31.62
N ALA A 313 -3.42 46.71 32.56
CA ALA A 313 -3.36 47.00 34.00
C ALA A 313 -2.51 46.00 34.83
N SER A 314 -1.95 44.91 34.25
CA SER A 314 -1.03 44.01 35.00
C SER A 314 -0.18 43.12 34.08
N PRO A 315 1.17 43.25 34.11
CA PRO A 315 2.04 42.57 33.12
C PRO A 315 2.22 41.07 33.29
N ALA A 316 1.64 40.44 34.30
CA ALA A 316 1.97 39.04 34.63
C ALA A 316 0.93 38.00 34.22
N PHE A 317 -0.25 38.38 33.77
CA PHE A 317 -1.36 37.45 33.51
C PHE A 317 -1.75 37.29 32.03
N GLY A 318 -1.30 38.12 31.12
CA GLY A 318 -1.74 38.19 29.73
C GLY A 318 -1.33 36.96 28.86
N ALA A 319 -0.17 36.36 29.12
CA ALA A 319 0.37 35.29 28.28
C ALA A 319 -0.32 33.93 28.50
N ILE A 320 -0.89 33.69 29.68
CA ILE A 320 -1.50 32.38 30.02
C ILE A 320 -2.89 32.24 29.40
N PHE A 321 -3.66 33.34 29.29
CA PHE A 321 -5.02 33.27 28.73
C PHE A 321 -5.08 33.10 27.21
N VAL A 322 -4.08 33.60 26.46
CA VAL A 322 -4.02 33.44 25.01
C VAL A 322 -3.74 31.97 24.64
N ALA A 323 -2.87 31.30 25.41
CA ALA A 323 -2.58 29.87 25.18
C ALA A 323 -3.77 28.94 25.47
N ILE A 324 -4.54 29.25 26.52
CA ILE A 324 -5.73 28.47 26.91
C ILE A 324 -6.87 28.65 25.90
N GLY A 325 -7.08 29.85 25.36
CA GLY A 325 -8.10 30.13 24.36
C GLY A 325 -7.87 29.41 23.03
N LEU A 326 -6.62 29.33 22.55
CA LEU A 326 -6.23 28.61 21.36
C LEU A 326 -6.37 27.09 21.53
N PHE A 327 -6.04 26.56 22.71
CA PHE A 327 -6.19 25.13 23.00
C PHE A 327 -7.66 24.70 23.11
N ALA A 328 -8.52 25.53 23.68
CA ALA A 328 -9.97 25.27 23.83
C ALA A 328 -10.67 25.25 22.45
N ALA A 329 -10.31 26.15 21.54
CA ALA A 329 -10.84 26.18 20.17
C ALA A 329 -10.44 24.95 19.36
N LEU A 330 -9.20 24.46 19.54
CA LEU A 330 -8.70 23.26 18.87
C LEU A 330 -9.39 21.98 19.38
N VAL A 331 -9.63 21.87 20.69
CA VAL A 331 -10.29 20.71 21.30
C VAL A 331 -11.80 20.66 20.99
N ILE A 332 -12.46 21.80 20.81
CA ILE A 332 -13.88 21.84 20.43
C ILE A 332 -14.09 21.43 18.98
N THR A 333 -13.16 21.76 18.08
CA THR A 333 -13.19 21.31 16.69
C THR A 333 -12.91 19.82 16.54
N MET A 334 -12.04 19.23 17.38
CA MET A 334 -11.75 17.79 17.36
C MET A 334 -12.82 16.89 18.01
N ARG A 335 -13.68 17.42 18.88
CA ARG A 335 -14.75 16.64 19.55
C ARG A 335 -16.09 16.61 18.81
N ARG A 336 -16.19 17.23 17.64
CA ARG A 336 -17.42 17.24 16.81
C ARG A 336 -17.27 16.42 15.52
N LYS A 337 -16.28 15.55 15.46
CA LYS A 337 -16.20 14.47 14.47
C LYS A 337 -16.55 13.15 15.12
#